data_4b18f7045313df7f1ea41755415bef99
#
_entry.id   4b18f7045313df7f1ea41755415bef99
#
_cell.length_a   1.000
_cell.length_b   1.000
_cell.length_c   1.000
_cell.angle_alpha   90.00
_cell.angle_beta   90.00
_cell.angle_gamma   90.00
#
_symmetry.space_group_name_H-M   'P 1'
#
loop_
_entity.id
_entity.type
_entity.pdbx_description
1 polymer ?
#
loop_
_entity_poly.entity_id
_entity_poly.type
_entity_poly.pdbx_seq_one_letter_code
_entity_poly.pdbx_strand_id
1 'polypeptide(L)'
;METLSNSILTVQIAEHGAELQSIKKDGKEYLWQGNAKFWGRRSPVLFPIVGRVWNNKYRHAGNTYEIGQHGFARDMDFKLTYKEDKGAVYWLESTPDTLGKFPFPFRLLVGYLLEENKITVKWRVENLGAMDMYFQIGAHPAFYFPEFDAATKDRGFFVFDRKSDLEYIMPTEKGCVSPCLLYTSPSPRDTERSR
;
A
#
# COMPACT_ATOMS: atom_id res chain seq x y z
N MET A 1 11.15 -0.37 14.87
CA MET A 1 10.32 0.77 14.37
C MET A 1 11.19 2.00 14.29
N GLU A 2 11.26 2.62 13.10
CA GLU A 2 12.10 3.78 12.84
C GLU A 2 11.29 5.07 12.79
N THR A 3 11.90 6.18 13.20
CA THR A 3 11.31 7.52 13.11
C THR A 3 12.13 8.36 12.15
N LEU A 4 11.46 8.98 11.19
CA LEU A 4 12.00 10.03 10.32
C LEU A 4 11.38 11.35 10.72
N SER A 5 12.15 12.42 10.70
CA SER A 5 11.63 13.74 11.03
C SER A 5 12.35 14.86 10.26
N ASN A 6 11.61 15.93 10.02
CA ASN A 6 12.12 17.22 9.59
C ASN A 6 11.40 18.32 10.40
N SER A 7 11.56 19.59 10.03
CA SER A 7 10.92 20.71 10.73
C SER A 7 9.38 20.73 10.64
N ILE A 8 8.76 19.90 9.79
CA ILE A 8 7.32 19.92 9.48
C ILE A 8 6.65 18.59 9.84
N LEU A 9 7.28 17.45 9.51
CA LEU A 9 6.72 16.14 9.61
C LEU A 9 7.51 15.24 10.56
N THR A 10 6.79 14.38 11.27
CA THR A 10 7.33 13.22 11.96
C THR A 10 6.60 11.98 11.46
N VAL A 11 7.35 10.98 11.01
CA VAL A 11 6.83 9.76 10.40
C VAL A 11 7.42 8.54 11.10
N GLN A 12 6.61 7.55 11.40
CA GLN A 12 7.06 6.28 11.97
C GLN A 12 6.81 5.14 11.01
N ILE A 13 7.79 4.23 10.90
CA ILE A 13 7.77 3.10 9.98
C ILE A 13 8.15 1.84 10.75
N ALA A 14 7.33 0.78 10.64
CA ALA A 14 7.66 -0.53 11.18
C ALA A 14 8.50 -1.33 10.19
N GLU A 15 9.36 -2.21 10.71
CA GLU A 15 10.06 -3.22 9.90
C GLU A 15 9.07 -4.25 9.35
N HIS A 16 8.04 -4.59 10.14
CA HIS A 16 6.95 -5.45 9.69
C HIS A 16 6.15 -4.77 8.57
N GLY A 17 6.16 -5.38 7.39
CA GLY A 17 5.55 -4.83 6.17
C GLY A 17 6.26 -3.61 5.58
N ALA A 18 7.37 -3.13 6.16
CA ALA A 18 7.92 -1.80 5.92
C ALA A 18 6.81 -0.72 5.98
N GLU A 19 5.85 -0.88 6.89
CA GLU A 19 4.57 -0.17 6.89
C GLU A 19 4.68 1.16 7.64
N LEU A 20 4.14 2.23 7.03
CA LEU A 20 3.91 3.50 7.74
C LEU A 20 2.93 3.28 8.90
N GLN A 21 3.34 3.71 10.09
CA GLN A 21 2.59 3.54 11.33
C GLN A 21 2.02 4.85 11.86
N SER A 22 2.64 6.00 11.53
CA SER A 22 2.23 7.33 11.95
C SER A 22 2.73 8.37 10.97
N ILE A 23 1.91 9.38 10.72
CA ILE A 23 2.26 10.60 9.99
C ILE A 23 1.76 11.77 10.80
N LYS A 24 2.65 12.54 11.39
CA LYS A 24 2.29 13.69 12.21
C LYS A 24 2.78 14.99 11.60
N LYS A 25 1.92 16.01 11.66
CA LYS A 25 2.26 17.41 11.42
C LYS A 25 1.70 18.25 12.57
N ASP A 26 2.52 19.11 13.17
CA ASP A 26 2.12 19.96 14.31
C ASP A 26 1.44 19.18 15.45
N GLY A 27 1.95 17.95 15.72
CA GLY A 27 1.40 17.03 16.72
C GLY A 27 0.12 16.30 16.33
N LYS A 28 -0.56 16.67 15.24
CA LYS A 28 -1.78 16.01 14.75
C LYS A 28 -1.44 14.79 13.90
N GLU A 29 -2.17 13.70 14.12
CA GLU A 29 -2.03 12.44 13.37
C GLU A 29 -2.86 12.47 12.08
N TYR A 30 -2.26 12.05 10.95
CA TYR A 30 -2.89 12.00 9.64
C TYR A 30 -3.02 10.59 9.07
N LEU A 31 -2.59 9.58 9.82
CA LEU A 31 -2.74 8.18 9.43
C LEU A 31 -3.68 7.47 10.39
N TRP A 32 -4.55 6.63 9.86
CA TRP A 32 -5.40 5.74 10.66
C TRP A 32 -4.58 4.89 11.62
N GLN A 33 -5.00 4.78 12.87
CA GLN A 33 -4.22 4.15 13.93
C GLN A 33 -4.53 2.66 14.16
N GLY A 34 -5.16 2.00 13.18
CA GLY A 34 -5.29 0.55 13.18
C GLY A 34 -6.26 0.00 14.23
N ASN A 35 -7.43 0.64 14.43
CA ASN A 35 -8.43 0.09 15.34
C ASN A 35 -8.98 -1.23 14.78
N ALA A 36 -8.64 -2.35 15.44
CA ALA A 36 -8.99 -3.70 15.01
C ALA A 36 -10.51 -3.94 14.90
N LYS A 37 -11.35 -3.16 15.57
CA LYS A 37 -12.82 -3.22 15.44
C LYS A 37 -13.27 -2.92 14.00
N PHE A 38 -12.50 -2.09 13.27
CA PHE A 38 -12.83 -1.68 11.90
C PHE A 38 -11.80 -2.22 10.91
N TRP A 39 -10.54 -1.87 11.09
CA TRP A 39 -9.43 -2.32 10.26
C TRP A 39 -8.09 -2.18 10.98
N GLY A 40 -7.43 -3.30 11.27
CA GLY A 40 -6.24 -3.36 12.12
C GLY A 40 -4.93 -2.91 11.45
N ARG A 41 -4.93 -2.60 10.15
CA ARG A 41 -3.73 -2.12 9.43
C ARG A 41 -3.77 -0.61 9.28
N ARG A 42 -2.68 -0.01 8.78
CA ARG A 42 -2.55 1.43 8.58
C ARG A 42 -2.22 1.82 7.14
N SER A 43 -1.14 1.27 6.59
CA SER A 43 -0.65 1.61 5.24
C SER A 43 0.13 0.44 4.62
N PRO A 44 -0.46 -0.74 4.49
CA PRO A 44 0.26 -1.91 4.03
C PRO A 44 0.76 -1.78 2.58
N VAL A 45 1.94 -2.31 2.33
CA VAL A 45 2.48 -2.53 0.99
C VAL A 45 1.92 -3.83 0.44
N LEU A 46 1.36 -3.77 -0.77
CA LEU A 46 0.70 -4.88 -1.43
C LEU A 46 1.64 -5.47 -2.48
N PHE A 47 2.14 -6.69 -2.25
CA PHE A 47 3.05 -7.39 -3.15
C PHE A 47 3.04 -8.92 -2.85
N PRO A 48 3.10 -9.80 -3.84
CA PRO A 48 3.29 -9.55 -5.28
C PRO A 48 1.98 -9.42 -6.07
N ILE A 49 0.83 -9.32 -5.42
CA ILE A 49 -0.46 -9.06 -6.05
C ILE A 49 -1.21 -7.94 -5.34
N VAL A 50 -2.04 -7.21 -6.09
CA VAL A 50 -3.01 -6.25 -5.57
C VAL A 50 -4.41 -6.85 -5.73
N GLY A 51 -5.21 -6.85 -4.65
CA GLY A 51 -6.51 -7.52 -4.66
C GLY A 51 -6.40 -9.02 -4.36
N ARG A 52 -7.20 -9.83 -5.04
CA ARG A 52 -7.29 -11.27 -4.82
C ARG A 52 -7.37 -12.00 -6.15
N VAL A 53 -6.71 -13.15 -6.25
CA VAL A 53 -6.90 -14.09 -7.36
C VAL A 53 -8.06 -15.03 -7.06
N TRP A 54 -8.67 -15.58 -8.11
CA TRP A 54 -9.81 -16.51 -7.99
C TRP A 54 -9.48 -17.70 -7.08
N ASN A 55 -10.31 -17.93 -6.08
CA ASN A 55 -10.12 -18.98 -5.08
C ASN A 55 -8.74 -18.98 -4.40
N ASN A 56 -8.06 -17.83 -4.34
CA ASN A 56 -6.68 -17.66 -3.85
C ASN A 56 -5.65 -18.55 -4.59
N LYS A 57 -5.95 -18.97 -5.82
CA LYS A 57 -5.07 -19.85 -6.62
C LYS A 57 -4.80 -19.27 -7.99
N TYR A 58 -3.58 -19.43 -8.46
CA TYR A 58 -3.21 -19.11 -9.83
C TYR A 58 -2.28 -20.17 -10.40
N ARG A 59 -2.15 -20.20 -11.72
CA ARG A 59 -1.29 -21.17 -12.44
C ARG A 59 -0.13 -20.46 -13.09
N HIS A 60 1.05 -21.06 -13.00
CA HIS A 60 2.24 -20.62 -13.70
C HIS A 60 3.08 -21.85 -14.07
N ALA A 61 3.56 -21.94 -15.34
CA ALA A 61 4.40 -23.02 -15.84
C ALA A 61 3.88 -24.44 -15.48
N GLY A 62 2.56 -24.67 -15.60
CA GLY A 62 1.93 -25.95 -15.34
C GLY A 62 1.65 -26.24 -13.86
N ASN A 63 2.18 -25.47 -12.93
CA ASN A 63 1.97 -25.61 -11.49
C ASN A 63 0.87 -24.69 -10.97
N THR A 64 0.22 -25.08 -9.87
CA THR A 64 -0.75 -24.25 -9.15
C THR A 64 -0.14 -23.74 -7.86
N TYR A 65 -0.28 -22.43 -7.64
CA TYR A 65 0.22 -21.74 -6.47
C TYR A 65 -0.94 -21.12 -5.69
N GLU A 66 -0.79 -21.06 -4.37
CA GLU A 66 -1.76 -20.47 -3.48
C GLU A 66 -1.22 -19.15 -2.92
N ILE A 67 -2.02 -18.06 -3.06
CA ILE A 67 -1.64 -16.73 -2.58
C ILE A 67 -2.85 -16.00 -2.02
N GLY A 68 -2.69 -15.45 -0.82
CA GLY A 68 -3.75 -14.70 -0.15
C GLY A 68 -3.97 -13.31 -0.77
N GLN A 69 -5.04 -12.67 -0.32
CA GLN A 69 -5.36 -11.30 -0.73
C GLN A 69 -4.20 -10.34 -0.45
N HIS A 70 -3.82 -9.56 -1.45
CA HIS A 70 -2.73 -8.59 -1.41
C HIS A 70 -1.33 -9.19 -1.26
N GLY A 71 -1.18 -10.49 -1.48
CA GLY A 71 0.10 -11.16 -1.35
C GLY A 71 0.56 -11.30 0.10
N PHE A 72 1.86 -11.27 0.32
CA PHE A 72 2.47 -11.61 1.60
C PHE A 72 3.43 -10.53 2.16
N ALA A 73 3.89 -9.58 1.35
CA ALA A 73 4.93 -8.64 1.79
C ALA A 73 4.53 -7.85 3.06
N ARG A 74 3.26 -7.48 3.17
CA ARG A 74 2.71 -6.75 4.33
C ARG A 74 2.74 -7.54 5.65
N ASP A 75 2.97 -8.87 5.58
CA ASP A 75 2.98 -9.79 6.73
C ASP A 75 4.39 -10.33 6.99
N MET A 76 5.41 -9.72 6.39
CA MET A 76 6.82 -10.13 6.52
C MET A 76 7.67 -9.01 7.12
N ASP A 77 8.74 -9.40 7.80
CA ASP A 77 9.69 -8.44 8.35
C ASP A 77 10.74 -8.08 7.30
N PHE A 78 10.84 -6.79 7.04
CA PHE A 78 11.85 -6.21 6.16
C PHE A 78 13.11 -5.87 6.96
N LYS A 79 14.25 -5.94 6.31
CA LYS A 79 15.52 -5.50 6.87
C LYS A 79 15.77 -4.04 6.54
N LEU A 80 16.05 -3.23 7.56
CA LEU A 80 16.51 -1.86 7.38
C LEU A 80 17.93 -1.88 6.81
N THR A 81 18.16 -1.19 5.67
CA THR A 81 19.48 -1.14 5.02
C THR A 81 20.09 0.25 5.03
N TYR A 82 19.27 1.26 5.15
CA TYR A 82 19.69 2.64 5.17
C TYR A 82 18.78 3.45 6.08
N LYS A 83 19.37 4.36 6.87
CA LYS A 83 18.64 5.25 7.76
C LYS A 83 19.40 6.56 7.91
N GLU A 84 18.68 7.65 7.70
CA GLU A 84 19.04 9.02 8.07
C GLU A 84 17.83 9.70 8.71
N ASP A 85 17.98 10.95 9.17
CA ASP A 85 16.89 11.69 9.82
C ASP A 85 15.64 11.82 8.92
N LYS A 86 15.86 11.98 7.62
CA LYS A 86 14.79 12.22 6.63
C LYS A 86 14.54 11.05 5.69
N GLY A 87 15.29 9.96 5.79
CA GLY A 87 15.20 8.84 4.86
C GLY A 87 15.44 7.49 5.49
N ALA A 88 14.74 6.47 5.00
CA ALA A 88 14.98 5.07 5.35
C ALA A 88 14.71 4.18 4.14
N VAL A 89 15.45 3.07 4.04
CA VAL A 89 15.23 2.04 3.02
C VAL A 89 15.18 0.68 3.70
N TYR A 90 14.14 -0.04 3.39
CA TYR A 90 13.89 -1.40 3.83
C TYR A 90 13.94 -2.34 2.63
N TRP A 91 14.34 -3.59 2.84
CA TRP A 91 14.31 -4.60 1.81
C TRP A 91 13.80 -5.94 2.31
N LEU A 92 13.16 -6.66 1.42
CA LEU A 92 12.68 -8.02 1.59
C LEU A 92 13.17 -8.85 0.41
N GLU A 93 13.69 -10.04 0.68
CA GLU A 93 14.14 -10.99 -0.35
C GLU A 93 13.29 -12.25 -0.30
N SER A 94 13.16 -12.91 -1.45
CA SER A 94 12.46 -14.19 -1.54
C SER A 94 13.07 -15.24 -0.60
N THR A 95 12.22 -16.03 0.01
CA THR A 95 12.57 -17.15 0.88
C THR A 95 11.96 -18.44 0.32
N PRO A 96 12.36 -19.63 0.79
CA PRO A 96 11.70 -20.87 0.38
C PRO A 96 10.18 -20.85 0.55
N ASP A 97 9.66 -20.23 1.63
CA ASP A 97 8.22 -20.08 1.86
C ASP A 97 7.55 -19.17 0.82
N THR A 98 8.15 -18.03 0.50
CA THR A 98 7.61 -17.13 -0.53
C THR A 98 7.69 -17.74 -1.92
N LEU A 99 8.76 -18.51 -2.24
CA LEU A 99 8.90 -19.21 -3.52
C LEU A 99 7.84 -20.30 -3.69
N GLY A 100 7.37 -20.92 -2.61
CA GLY A 100 6.23 -21.84 -2.63
C GLY A 100 4.89 -21.19 -2.97
N LYS A 101 4.77 -19.87 -2.79
CA LYS A 101 3.57 -19.07 -3.10
C LYS A 101 3.71 -18.24 -4.38
N PHE A 102 4.91 -17.80 -4.69
CA PHE A 102 5.28 -16.94 -5.79
C PHE A 102 6.65 -17.37 -6.34
N PRO A 103 6.70 -18.19 -7.41
CA PRO A 103 7.89 -18.94 -7.81
C PRO A 103 8.94 -18.11 -8.56
N PHE A 104 9.14 -16.87 -8.13
CA PHE A 104 10.09 -15.94 -8.72
C PHE A 104 11.04 -15.44 -7.63
N PRO A 105 12.35 -15.66 -7.76
CA PRO A 105 13.33 -15.01 -6.90
C PRO A 105 13.27 -13.50 -7.07
N PHE A 106 13.08 -12.77 -5.99
CA PHE A 106 12.93 -11.32 -6.02
C PHE A 106 13.65 -10.64 -4.85
N ARG A 107 13.89 -9.34 -5.02
CA ARG A 107 14.15 -8.40 -3.94
C ARG A 107 13.22 -7.20 -4.09
N LEU A 108 12.48 -6.88 -3.03
CA LEU A 108 11.64 -5.71 -2.92
C LEU A 108 12.30 -4.70 -1.98
N LEU A 109 12.54 -3.49 -2.47
CA LEU A 109 12.98 -2.36 -1.65
C LEU A 109 11.83 -1.37 -1.48
N VAL A 110 11.66 -0.88 -0.26
CA VAL A 110 10.71 0.18 0.08
C VAL A 110 11.49 1.32 0.71
N GLY A 111 11.54 2.44 0.02
CA GLY A 111 12.24 3.65 0.46
C GLY A 111 11.26 4.75 0.86
N TYR A 112 11.59 5.47 1.91
CA TYR A 112 10.87 6.64 2.43
C TYR A 112 11.80 7.84 2.46
N LEU A 113 11.32 8.98 2.00
CA LEU A 113 12.07 10.24 2.04
C LEU A 113 11.13 11.38 2.43
N LEU A 114 11.57 12.20 3.39
CA LEU A 114 10.87 13.41 3.83
C LEU A 114 11.52 14.63 3.19
N GLU A 115 10.71 15.42 2.46
CA GLU A 115 11.09 16.68 1.88
C GLU A 115 10.02 17.72 2.23
N GLU A 116 10.33 18.67 3.09
CA GLU A 116 9.37 19.66 3.58
C GLU A 116 8.09 18.99 4.11
N ASN A 117 6.92 19.25 3.52
CA ASN A 117 5.62 18.66 3.86
C ASN A 117 5.26 17.44 3.00
N LYS A 118 6.24 16.83 2.34
CA LYS A 118 6.05 15.73 1.40
C LYS A 118 6.72 14.46 1.90
N ILE A 119 6.02 13.34 1.77
CA ILE A 119 6.54 12.01 1.97
C ILE A 119 6.61 11.33 0.60
N THR A 120 7.83 11.01 0.16
CA THR A 120 8.05 10.22 -1.06
C THR A 120 8.23 8.77 -0.68
N VAL A 121 7.38 7.89 -1.22
CA VAL A 121 7.51 6.43 -1.10
C VAL A 121 7.98 5.88 -2.44
N LYS A 122 9.11 5.16 -2.42
CA LYS A 122 9.70 4.55 -3.62
C LYS A 122 9.72 3.04 -3.46
N TRP A 123 9.26 2.34 -4.48
CA TRP A 123 9.41 0.88 -4.58
C TRP A 123 10.39 0.53 -5.69
N ARG A 124 11.23 -0.43 -5.41
CA ARG A 124 12.08 -1.07 -6.41
C ARG A 124 11.93 -2.57 -6.29
N VAL A 125 11.49 -3.21 -7.36
CA VAL A 125 11.38 -4.66 -7.46
C VAL A 125 12.47 -5.16 -8.38
N GLU A 126 13.32 -6.03 -7.87
CA GLU A 126 14.40 -6.66 -8.62
C GLU A 126 14.04 -8.12 -8.85
N ASN A 127 14.07 -8.54 -10.11
CA ASN A 127 14.01 -9.95 -10.48
C ASN A 127 15.41 -10.55 -10.31
N LEU A 128 15.56 -11.48 -9.39
CA LEU A 128 16.83 -12.19 -9.14
C LEU A 128 16.89 -13.53 -9.87
N GLY A 129 15.84 -13.88 -10.62
CA GLY A 129 15.78 -15.09 -11.43
C GLY A 129 16.15 -14.83 -12.88
N ALA A 130 16.23 -15.93 -13.65
CA ALA A 130 16.54 -15.89 -15.08
C ALA A 130 15.30 -15.75 -16.00
N MET A 131 14.09 -15.96 -15.45
CA MET A 131 12.84 -15.90 -16.20
C MET A 131 12.09 -14.59 -15.93
N ASP A 132 11.22 -14.20 -16.83
CA ASP A 132 10.33 -13.05 -16.63
C ASP A 132 9.47 -13.23 -15.38
N MET A 133 9.43 -12.19 -14.54
CA MET A 133 8.65 -12.14 -13.31
C MET A 133 7.43 -11.27 -13.49
N TYR A 134 6.25 -11.82 -13.21
CA TYR A 134 4.97 -11.13 -13.31
C TYR A 134 4.45 -10.79 -11.93
N PHE A 135 4.29 -9.50 -11.63
CA PHE A 135 3.83 -9.03 -10.34
C PHE A 135 2.95 -7.79 -10.44
N GLN A 136 2.26 -7.51 -9.37
CA GLN A 136 1.61 -6.23 -9.10
C GLN A 136 2.17 -5.66 -7.81
N ILE A 137 2.21 -4.33 -7.69
CA ILE A 137 2.60 -3.64 -6.46
C ILE A 137 1.65 -2.48 -6.22
N GLY A 138 1.34 -2.23 -4.96
CA GLY A 138 0.49 -1.12 -4.56
C GLY A 138 0.64 -0.76 -3.10
N ALA A 139 -0.01 0.33 -2.69
CA ALA A 139 -0.16 0.73 -1.31
C ALA A 139 -1.64 0.87 -0.95
N HIS A 140 -1.93 0.70 0.33
CA HIS A 140 -3.28 0.86 0.86
C HIS A 140 -3.25 1.76 2.11
N PRO A 141 -2.81 3.04 2.01
CA PRO A 141 -2.79 3.93 3.15
C PRO A 141 -4.21 4.32 3.54
N ALA A 142 -4.52 4.22 4.83
CA ALA A 142 -5.74 4.77 5.40
C ALA A 142 -5.41 6.14 6.01
N PHE A 143 -5.76 7.20 5.33
CA PHE A 143 -5.58 8.54 5.86
C PHE A 143 -6.67 8.88 6.87
N TYR A 144 -6.26 9.59 7.91
CA TYR A 144 -7.14 10.14 8.92
C TYR A 144 -7.25 11.65 8.72
N PHE A 145 -8.46 12.18 8.78
CA PHE A 145 -8.70 13.62 8.75
C PHE A 145 -8.85 14.11 10.20
N PRO A 146 -7.86 14.80 10.78
CA PRO A 146 -7.84 15.14 12.21
C PRO A 146 -8.98 16.03 12.66
N GLU A 147 -9.56 16.79 11.73
CA GLU A 147 -10.66 17.72 11.97
C GLU A 147 -12.02 17.14 11.56
N PHE A 148 -12.08 15.80 11.39
CA PHE A 148 -13.32 15.13 11.06
C PHE A 148 -14.36 15.32 12.16
N ASP A 149 -15.49 15.89 11.78
CA ASP A 149 -16.68 15.99 12.62
C ASP A 149 -17.86 15.32 11.92
N ALA A 150 -18.43 14.31 12.55
CA ALA A 150 -19.59 13.59 12.01
C ALA A 150 -20.84 14.45 11.87
N ALA A 151 -20.95 15.53 12.63
CA ALA A 151 -22.08 16.49 12.58
C ALA A 151 -21.95 17.44 11.38
N THR A 152 -20.76 17.63 10.83
CA THR A 152 -20.53 18.44 9.65
C THR A 152 -20.44 17.56 8.41
N LYS A 153 -20.57 18.15 7.23
CA LYS A 153 -20.33 17.46 5.95
C LYS A 153 -18.87 17.53 5.51
N ASP A 154 -18.01 18.16 6.29
CA ASP A 154 -16.60 18.29 5.96
C ASP A 154 -15.87 16.96 6.22
N ARG A 155 -15.39 16.35 5.15
CA ARG A 155 -14.71 15.05 5.15
C ARG A 155 -13.24 15.15 4.74
N GLY A 156 -12.79 16.34 4.38
CA GLY A 156 -11.55 16.50 3.65
C GLY A 156 -11.66 15.96 2.21
N PHE A 157 -10.59 16.05 1.46
CA PHE A 157 -10.53 15.58 0.09
C PHE A 157 -9.09 15.22 -0.30
N PHE A 158 -8.96 14.39 -1.34
CA PHE A 158 -7.69 14.11 -1.98
C PHE A 158 -7.54 14.98 -3.22
N VAL A 159 -6.36 15.57 -3.39
CA VAL A 159 -5.98 16.27 -4.61
C VAL A 159 -4.93 15.44 -5.33
N PHE A 160 -5.21 15.09 -6.58
CA PHE A 160 -4.29 14.37 -7.44
C PHE A 160 -3.61 15.36 -8.39
N ASP A 161 -2.39 15.06 -8.81
CA ASP A 161 -1.63 15.86 -9.77
C ASP A 161 -2.17 15.76 -11.21
N ARG A 162 -3.04 14.77 -11.48
CA ARG A 162 -3.75 14.64 -12.76
C ARG A 162 -5.04 15.46 -12.73
N LYS A 163 -5.24 16.22 -13.81
CA LYS A 163 -6.49 16.99 -14.04
C LYS A 163 -7.55 16.21 -14.84
N SER A 164 -7.26 14.98 -15.25
CA SER A 164 -8.19 14.09 -15.93
C SER A 164 -8.92 13.20 -14.94
N ASP A 165 -10.09 12.70 -15.33
CA ASP A 165 -10.79 11.67 -14.57
C ASP A 165 -9.87 10.48 -14.28
N LEU A 166 -9.97 9.97 -13.06
CA LEU A 166 -9.25 8.78 -12.64
C LEU A 166 -10.15 7.57 -12.85
N GLU A 167 -9.70 6.66 -13.68
CA GLU A 167 -10.37 5.36 -13.80
C GLU A 167 -10.03 4.47 -12.61
N TYR A 168 -11.01 3.82 -12.07
CA TYR A 168 -10.82 2.83 -11.02
C TYR A 168 -11.61 1.55 -11.32
N ILE A 169 -11.13 0.46 -10.78
CA ILE A 169 -11.71 -0.86 -10.99
C ILE A 169 -12.33 -1.32 -9.67
N MET A 170 -13.63 -1.63 -9.71
CA MET A 170 -14.33 -2.23 -8.57
C MET A 170 -14.18 -3.75 -8.63
N PRO A 171 -13.63 -4.39 -7.57
CA PRO A 171 -13.61 -5.85 -7.50
C PRO A 171 -15.02 -6.39 -7.30
N THR A 172 -15.34 -7.51 -7.94
CA THR A 172 -16.56 -8.28 -7.67
C THR A 172 -16.45 -9.06 -6.36
N GLU A 173 -17.54 -9.68 -5.90
CA GLU A 173 -17.59 -10.46 -4.65
C GLU A 173 -16.47 -11.49 -4.49
N LYS A 174 -15.99 -12.06 -5.58
CA LYS A 174 -14.90 -13.05 -5.56
C LYS A 174 -13.51 -12.46 -5.82
N GLY A 175 -13.39 -11.13 -5.80
CA GLY A 175 -12.14 -10.42 -6.05
C GLY A 175 -11.73 -10.39 -7.52
N CYS A 176 -12.59 -10.84 -8.41
CA CYS A 176 -12.38 -10.73 -9.85
C CYS A 176 -12.82 -9.35 -10.36
N VAL A 177 -12.25 -8.92 -11.46
CA VAL A 177 -12.63 -7.71 -12.15
C VAL A 177 -13.60 -8.09 -13.28
N SER A 178 -14.75 -7.41 -13.34
CA SER A 178 -15.59 -7.48 -14.53
C SER A 178 -15.04 -6.54 -15.59
N PRO A 179 -14.76 -7.01 -16.81
CA PRO A 179 -14.26 -6.16 -17.90
C PRO A 179 -15.22 -4.99 -18.25
N CYS A 180 -16.48 -5.08 -17.83
CA CYS A 180 -17.53 -4.09 -18.12
C CYS A 180 -17.64 -2.97 -17.08
N LEU A 181 -16.84 -2.97 -16.01
CA LEU A 181 -16.97 -2.03 -14.89
C LEU A 181 -15.68 -1.21 -14.73
N LEU A 182 -15.36 -0.42 -15.75
CA LEU A 182 -14.46 0.72 -15.60
C LEU A 182 -15.29 1.89 -15.06
N TYR A 183 -14.99 2.32 -13.85
CA TYR A 183 -15.60 3.52 -13.27
C TYR A 183 -14.59 4.67 -13.33
N THR A 184 -15.08 5.84 -13.70
CA THR A 184 -14.34 7.08 -13.43
C THR A 184 -14.53 7.45 -11.96
N SER A 185 -13.48 7.95 -11.32
CA SER A 185 -13.62 8.48 -9.95
C SER A 185 -14.65 9.59 -9.96
N PRO A 186 -15.70 9.52 -9.12
CA PRO A 186 -16.66 10.59 -9.05
C PRO A 186 -15.95 11.89 -8.68
N SER A 187 -16.27 12.96 -9.39
CA SER A 187 -15.88 14.31 -8.99
C SER A 187 -16.40 14.56 -7.56
N PRO A 188 -15.77 15.43 -6.76
CA PRO A 188 -16.30 15.83 -5.46
C PRO A 188 -17.77 16.27 -5.48
N ARG A 189 -18.30 16.64 -6.66
CA ARG A 189 -19.71 16.99 -6.86
C ARG A 189 -20.63 15.76 -7.00
N ASP A 190 -20.10 14.58 -7.31
CA ASP A 190 -20.90 13.36 -7.56
C ASP A 190 -21.16 12.54 -6.29
N THR A 191 -20.45 12.84 -5.19
CA THR A 191 -20.68 12.19 -3.89
C THR A 191 -22.04 12.57 -3.27
N GLU A 192 -22.73 13.58 -3.79
CA GLU A 192 -24.08 13.94 -3.37
C GLU A 192 -25.18 13.06 -4.02
N ARG A 193 -24.87 12.28 -5.06
CA ARG A 193 -25.84 11.46 -5.80
C ARG A 193 -25.90 9.99 -5.43
N SER A 194 -24.96 9.49 -4.64
CA SER A 194 -24.96 8.10 -4.17
C SER A 194 -25.50 7.99 -2.74
N ARG A 195 -26.77 8.27 -2.58
CA ARG A 195 -27.57 7.88 -1.43
C ARG A 195 -28.67 6.92 -1.87
#